data_f7211657e274790668e71fb6a0c999c8
#
_entry.id   f7211657e274790668e71fb6a0c999c8
#
_cell.length_a   1.000
_cell.length_b   1.000
_cell.length_c   1.000
_cell.angle_alpha   90.00
_cell.angle_beta   90.00
_cell.angle_gamma   90.00
#
_symmetry.space_group_name_H-M   'P 1'
#
loop_
_entity.id
_entity.type
_entity.pdbx_description
1 polymer ?
#
loop_
_entity_poly.entity_id
_entity_poly.type
_entity_poly.pdbx_seq_one_letter_code
_entity_poly.pdbx_strand_id
1 'polypeptide(L)'
;MNIEGKVAVITGGASGLGRATAEKIIAKGGKVAVLDLNKELAEQTAAELGEAKAYEVNVTDDDSVKTAIEAVNSDFGSIHINVNCAGIGAASRTVGKDGALDINKFNFIVQVNLIGTFSVLSKCAAIMQLNEPEGEALEKGVIINTASVAAFDGQIGQAAYSASKAGVAGMTLPIAR
;
A
#
# COMPACT_ATOMS: atom_id res chain seq x y z
N MET A 1 -10.04 -16.79 1.51
CA MET A 1 -9.77 -16.33 2.90
C MET A 1 -11.03 -15.73 3.52
N ASN A 2 -11.40 -16.12 4.74
CA ASN A 2 -12.39 -15.42 5.56
C ASN A 2 -11.71 -14.22 6.23
N ILE A 3 -12.38 -13.06 6.33
CA ILE A 3 -11.80 -11.81 6.89
C ILE A 3 -11.89 -11.78 8.43
N GLU A 4 -12.82 -12.52 9.03
CA GLU A 4 -13.03 -12.51 10.48
C GLU A 4 -11.75 -12.86 11.24
N GLY A 5 -11.35 -12.02 12.18
CA GLY A 5 -10.12 -12.14 12.97
C GLY A 5 -8.81 -11.87 12.23
N LYS A 6 -8.83 -11.60 10.91
CA LYS A 6 -7.63 -11.36 10.11
C LYS A 6 -7.10 -9.95 10.29
N VAL A 7 -5.79 -9.80 10.24
CA VAL A 7 -5.08 -8.52 10.35
C VAL A 7 -4.74 -8.00 8.96
N ALA A 8 -5.18 -6.80 8.65
CA ALA A 8 -4.89 -6.09 7.41
C ALA A 8 -3.96 -4.91 7.63
N VAL A 9 -2.92 -4.82 6.82
CA VAL A 9 -2.04 -3.66 6.67
C VAL A 9 -2.50 -2.85 5.48
N ILE A 10 -2.84 -1.58 5.68
CA ILE A 10 -3.35 -0.70 4.62
C ILE A 10 -2.51 0.57 4.55
N THR A 11 -1.77 0.78 3.46
CA THR A 11 -1.04 2.02 3.22
C THR A 11 -1.96 3.08 2.62
N GLY A 12 -1.75 4.37 2.97
CA GLY A 12 -2.71 5.42 2.65
C GLY A 12 -4.06 5.18 3.33
N GLY A 13 -4.03 4.50 4.48
CA GLY A 13 -5.21 4.00 5.17
C GLY A 13 -6.04 5.07 5.87
N ALA A 14 -5.51 6.27 6.03
CA ALA A 14 -6.18 7.37 6.72
C ALA A 14 -7.23 8.08 5.85
N SER A 15 -7.27 7.85 4.54
CA SER A 15 -8.17 8.58 3.64
C SER A 15 -8.58 7.75 2.41
N GLY A 16 -9.54 8.27 1.64
CA GLY A 16 -9.90 7.78 0.31
C GLY A 16 -10.16 6.27 0.25
N LEU A 17 -9.53 5.61 -0.73
CA LEU A 17 -9.70 4.17 -0.96
C LEU A 17 -9.17 3.32 0.20
N GLY A 18 -8.05 3.73 0.81
CA GLY A 18 -7.46 3.02 1.95
C GLY A 18 -8.41 3.00 3.14
N ARG A 19 -8.95 4.16 3.52
CA ARG A 19 -9.94 4.27 4.61
C ARG A 19 -11.21 3.49 4.32
N ALA A 20 -11.77 3.62 3.13
CA ALA A 20 -12.97 2.86 2.74
C ALA A 20 -12.74 1.34 2.77
N THR A 21 -11.52 0.90 2.43
CA THR A 21 -11.11 -0.52 2.56
C THR A 21 -11.02 -0.94 4.01
N ALA A 22 -10.42 -0.12 4.87
CA ALA A 22 -10.33 -0.36 6.32
C ALA A 22 -11.72 -0.54 6.95
N GLU A 23 -12.65 0.36 6.64
CA GLU A 23 -14.06 0.29 7.09
C GLU A 23 -14.72 -1.04 6.70
N LYS A 24 -14.50 -1.50 5.46
CA LYS A 24 -15.06 -2.78 4.97
C LYS A 24 -14.45 -4.00 5.63
N ILE A 25 -13.16 -3.98 5.93
CA ILE A 25 -12.46 -5.07 6.62
C ILE A 25 -12.97 -5.18 8.06
N ILE A 26 -13.07 -4.06 8.77
CA ILE A 26 -13.59 -4.04 10.14
C ILE A 26 -15.05 -4.47 10.19
N ALA A 27 -15.90 -4.02 9.27
CA ALA A 27 -17.29 -4.44 9.18
C ALA A 27 -17.46 -5.96 8.94
N LYS A 28 -16.39 -6.65 8.52
CA LYS A 28 -16.35 -8.11 8.35
C LYS A 28 -15.60 -8.82 9.49
N GLY A 29 -15.37 -8.15 10.61
CA GLY A 29 -14.72 -8.72 11.79
C GLY A 29 -13.18 -8.81 11.69
N GLY A 30 -12.57 -8.14 10.72
CA GLY A 30 -11.11 -8.03 10.63
C GLY A 30 -10.55 -6.93 11.53
N LYS A 31 -9.22 -6.89 11.67
CA LYS A 31 -8.45 -5.86 12.37
C LYS A 31 -7.59 -5.11 11.36
N VAL A 32 -7.32 -3.81 11.60
CA VAL A 32 -6.62 -2.99 10.63
C VAL A 32 -5.43 -2.24 11.26
N ALA A 33 -4.28 -2.33 10.61
CA ALA A 33 -3.16 -1.42 10.77
C ALA A 33 -3.28 -0.31 9.70
N VAL A 34 -3.59 0.91 10.13
CA VAL A 34 -3.71 2.10 9.29
C VAL A 34 -2.32 2.74 9.15
N LEU A 35 -1.68 2.55 8.02
CA LEU A 35 -0.38 3.14 7.70
C LEU A 35 -0.57 4.40 6.85
N ASP A 36 -0.11 5.54 7.33
CA ASP A 36 -0.19 6.81 6.60
C ASP A 36 0.98 7.73 6.95
N LEU A 37 1.33 8.64 6.04
CA LEU A 37 2.32 9.68 6.28
C LEU A 37 1.80 10.72 7.27
N ASN A 38 0.48 10.97 7.28
CA ASN A 38 -0.18 11.87 8.20
C ASN A 38 -0.59 11.12 9.47
N LYS A 39 0.27 11.21 10.48
CA LYS A 39 0.08 10.56 11.78
C LYS A 39 -1.25 10.91 12.44
N GLU A 40 -1.56 12.20 12.52
CA GLU A 40 -2.77 12.69 13.21
C GLU A 40 -4.05 12.15 12.55
N LEU A 41 -4.09 12.16 11.21
CA LEU A 41 -5.22 11.63 10.47
C LEU A 41 -5.33 10.09 10.61
N ALA A 42 -4.19 9.40 10.65
CA ALA A 42 -4.17 7.95 10.87
C ALA A 42 -4.71 7.59 12.28
N GLU A 43 -4.27 8.31 13.31
CA GLU A 43 -4.74 8.15 14.69
C GLU A 43 -6.24 8.43 14.82
N GLN A 44 -6.72 9.51 14.22
CA GLN A 44 -8.15 9.82 14.18
C GLN A 44 -8.94 8.71 13.49
N THR A 45 -8.49 8.28 12.31
CA THR A 45 -9.16 7.21 11.55
C THR A 45 -9.18 5.90 12.34
N ALA A 46 -8.08 5.51 12.96
CA ALA A 46 -8.02 4.29 13.77
C ALA A 46 -8.97 4.35 14.97
N ALA A 47 -9.07 5.50 15.65
CA ALA A 47 -9.98 5.70 16.76
C ALA A 47 -11.46 5.61 16.33
N GLU A 48 -11.81 6.17 15.17
CA GLU A 48 -13.17 6.10 14.62
C GLU A 48 -13.57 4.68 14.20
N LEU A 49 -12.59 3.87 13.72
CA LEU A 49 -12.81 2.50 13.27
C LEU A 49 -12.91 1.48 14.42
N GLY A 50 -12.27 1.70 15.54
CA GLY A 50 -12.30 0.86 16.74
C GLY A 50 -11.29 -0.29 16.69
N GLU A 51 -11.49 -1.33 15.89
CA GLU A 51 -10.55 -2.48 15.75
C GLU A 51 -9.35 -2.13 14.83
N ALA A 52 -8.76 -0.95 15.04
CA ALA A 52 -7.65 -0.45 14.25
C ALA A 52 -6.56 0.20 15.11
N LYS A 53 -5.31 0.15 14.62
CA LYS A 53 -4.18 0.91 15.15
C LYS A 53 -3.52 1.73 14.06
N ALA A 54 -3.02 2.91 14.42
CA ALA A 54 -2.36 3.83 13.50
C ALA A 54 -0.83 3.70 13.57
N TYR A 55 -0.18 3.83 12.42
CA TYR A 55 1.27 3.85 12.29
C TYR A 55 1.67 4.96 11.31
N GLU A 56 2.54 5.87 11.76
CA GLU A 56 3.14 6.86 10.89
C GLU A 56 4.16 6.18 9.98
N VAL A 57 3.98 6.27 8.67
CA VAL A 57 4.84 5.60 7.68
C VAL A 57 5.09 6.47 6.48
N ASN A 58 6.37 6.71 6.19
CA ASN A 58 6.81 7.21 4.90
C ASN A 58 7.21 6.01 4.01
N VAL A 59 6.40 5.68 3.02
CA VAL A 59 6.66 4.53 2.12
C VAL A 59 7.92 4.70 1.25
N THR A 60 8.48 5.92 1.16
CA THR A 60 9.74 6.17 0.44
C THR A 60 10.99 5.93 1.29
N ASP A 61 10.81 5.67 2.58
CA ASP A 61 11.86 5.36 3.56
C ASP A 61 11.73 3.90 4.00
N ASP A 62 12.69 3.08 3.61
CA ASP A 62 12.65 1.64 3.86
C ASP A 62 12.75 1.29 5.35
N ASP A 63 13.48 2.08 6.14
CA ASP A 63 13.58 1.91 7.59
C ASP A 63 12.27 2.27 8.29
N SER A 64 11.59 3.33 7.84
CA SER A 64 10.24 3.69 8.30
C SER A 64 9.24 2.55 8.05
N VAL A 65 9.25 2.00 6.83
CA VAL A 65 8.39 0.85 6.48
C VAL A 65 8.72 -0.37 7.34
N LYS A 66 10.00 -0.71 7.48
CA LYS A 66 10.45 -1.87 8.27
C LYS A 66 9.97 -1.74 9.72
N THR A 67 10.25 -0.61 10.35
CA THR A 67 9.86 -0.35 11.74
C THR A 67 8.35 -0.48 11.95
N ALA A 68 7.55 0.07 11.03
CA ALA A 68 6.10 0.00 11.14
C ALA A 68 5.57 -1.43 10.96
N ILE A 69 6.09 -2.19 10.01
CA ILE A 69 5.64 -3.57 9.77
C ILE A 69 6.03 -4.48 10.94
N GLU A 70 7.21 -4.30 11.54
CA GLU A 70 7.63 -5.00 12.75
C GLU A 70 6.71 -4.64 13.94
N ALA A 71 6.33 -3.37 14.10
CA ALA A 71 5.40 -2.93 15.13
C ALA A 71 4.00 -3.54 14.93
N VAL A 72 3.50 -3.55 13.69
CA VAL A 72 2.22 -4.22 13.38
C VAL A 72 2.25 -5.70 13.76
N ASN A 73 3.31 -6.41 13.38
CA ASN A 73 3.45 -7.82 13.73
C ASN A 73 3.53 -8.05 15.25
N SER A 74 4.23 -7.19 15.96
CA SER A 74 4.28 -7.23 17.44
C SER A 74 2.92 -6.98 18.08
N ASP A 75 2.15 -6.03 17.55
CA ASP A 75 0.88 -5.59 18.12
C ASP A 75 -0.28 -6.56 17.86
N PHE A 76 -0.28 -7.22 16.70
CA PHE A 76 -1.37 -8.09 16.26
C PHE A 76 -0.99 -9.57 16.17
N GLY A 77 0.30 -9.91 16.25
CA GLY A 77 0.83 -11.26 16.20
C GLY A 77 0.97 -11.87 14.80
N SER A 78 0.34 -11.27 13.78
CA SER A 78 0.39 -11.74 12.39
C SER A 78 -0.07 -10.67 11.41
N ILE A 79 0.20 -10.90 10.12
CA ILE A 79 -0.35 -10.11 8.99
C ILE A 79 -0.95 -11.10 7.99
N HIS A 80 -2.19 -10.86 7.55
CA HIS A 80 -2.90 -11.72 6.62
C HIS A 80 -3.27 -11.04 5.32
N ILE A 81 -3.51 -9.72 5.37
CA ILE A 81 -3.95 -8.91 4.23
C ILE A 81 -3.05 -7.69 4.13
N ASN A 82 -2.53 -7.40 2.94
CA ASN A 82 -1.88 -6.13 2.66
C ASN A 82 -2.58 -5.43 1.49
N VAL A 83 -3.00 -4.19 1.71
CA VAL A 83 -3.62 -3.36 0.68
C VAL A 83 -2.81 -2.10 0.49
N ASN A 84 -2.19 -1.95 -0.67
CA ASN A 84 -1.33 -0.83 -0.99
C ASN A 84 -2.13 0.25 -1.72
N CYS A 85 -2.60 1.26 -0.95
CA CYS A 85 -3.33 2.42 -1.45
C CYS A 85 -2.49 3.71 -1.42
N ALA A 86 -1.36 3.74 -0.71
CA ALA A 86 -0.48 4.90 -0.73
C ALA A 86 -0.01 5.19 -2.15
N GLY A 87 -0.15 6.44 -2.57
CA GLY A 87 0.25 6.84 -3.90
C GLY A 87 -0.08 8.30 -4.17
N ILE A 88 0.64 8.87 -5.10
CA ILE A 88 0.44 10.25 -5.57
C ILE A 88 0.19 10.27 -7.07
N GLY A 89 -0.72 11.17 -7.48
CA GLY A 89 -0.94 11.53 -8.87
C GLY A 89 -0.38 12.92 -9.13
N ALA A 90 0.45 13.05 -10.15
CA ALA A 90 0.87 14.36 -10.63
C ALA A 90 0.93 14.35 -12.15
N ALA A 91 0.43 15.42 -12.76
CA ALA A 91 0.52 15.64 -14.20
C ALA A 91 1.61 16.67 -14.49
N SER A 92 2.64 16.24 -15.23
CA SER A 92 3.71 17.12 -15.70
C SER A 92 4.13 16.71 -17.10
N ARG A 93 4.11 17.66 -18.05
CA ARG A 93 4.52 17.38 -19.42
C ARG A 93 5.98 16.98 -19.49
N THR A 94 6.32 16.00 -20.32
CA THR A 94 7.71 15.59 -20.58
C THR A 94 8.55 16.76 -21.10
N VAL A 95 7.95 17.62 -21.91
CA VAL A 95 8.52 18.91 -22.33
C VAL A 95 7.48 19.98 -22.08
N GLY A 96 7.80 20.93 -21.20
CA GLY A 96 6.99 22.10 -20.87
C GLY A 96 7.49 23.36 -21.55
N LYS A 97 6.97 24.53 -21.12
CA LYS A 97 7.41 25.84 -21.64
C LYS A 97 8.85 26.15 -21.29
N ASP A 98 9.31 25.64 -20.14
CA ASP A 98 10.65 25.88 -19.58
C ASP A 98 11.66 24.78 -19.93
N GLY A 99 11.29 23.85 -20.83
CA GLY A 99 12.15 22.74 -21.26
C GLY A 99 11.72 21.37 -20.77
N ALA A 100 12.70 20.46 -20.59
CA ALA A 100 12.47 19.10 -20.17
C ALA A 100 11.97 19.00 -18.70
N LEU A 101 11.16 18.00 -18.43
CA LEU A 101 10.72 17.69 -17.06
C LEU A 101 11.93 17.45 -16.14
N ASP A 102 11.93 18.07 -14.97
CA ASP A 102 12.88 17.75 -13.91
C ASP A 102 12.77 16.26 -13.52
N ILE A 103 13.88 15.55 -13.66
CA ILE A 103 13.97 14.13 -13.37
C ILE A 103 13.61 13.79 -11.91
N ASN A 104 13.82 14.70 -10.98
CA ASN A 104 13.47 14.49 -9.57
C ASN A 104 11.95 14.38 -9.38
N LYS A 105 11.15 15.09 -10.16
CA LYS A 105 9.68 14.95 -10.14
C LYS A 105 9.23 13.59 -10.64
N PHE A 106 9.87 13.08 -11.69
CA PHE A 106 9.63 11.72 -12.20
C PHE A 106 10.00 10.67 -11.14
N ASN A 107 11.21 10.79 -10.60
CA ASN A 107 11.73 9.85 -9.60
C ASN A 107 10.85 9.81 -8.35
N PHE A 108 10.38 10.96 -7.86
CA PHE A 108 9.54 11.03 -6.67
C PHE A 108 8.23 10.25 -6.84
N ILE A 109 7.57 10.38 -8.01
CA ILE A 109 6.33 9.63 -8.29
C ILE A 109 6.61 8.12 -8.33
N VAL A 110 7.71 7.71 -8.97
CA VAL A 110 8.11 6.30 -9.04
C VAL A 110 8.48 5.78 -7.64
N GLN A 111 9.19 6.59 -6.86
CA GLN A 111 9.59 6.22 -5.50
C GLN A 111 8.39 5.96 -4.60
N VAL A 112 7.39 6.84 -4.62
CA VAL A 112 6.17 6.66 -3.80
C VAL A 112 5.35 5.48 -4.32
N ASN A 113 4.98 5.50 -5.62
CA ASN A 113 3.94 4.61 -6.14
C ASN A 113 4.43 3.19 -6.40
N LEU A 114 5.68 3.02 -6.83
CA LEU A 114 6.23 1.72 -7.22
C LEU A 114 7.17 1.16 -6.15
N ILE A 115 8.22 1.90 -5.82
CA ILE A 115 9.22 1.41 -4.86
C ILE A 115 8.61 1.28 -3.47
N GLY A 116 7.83 2.28 -3.03
CA GLY A 116 7.11 2.24 -1.76
C GLY A 116 6.12 1.07 -1.67
N THR A 117 5.36 0.82 -2.74
CA THR A 117 4.48 -0.36 -2.81
C THR A 117 5.28 -1.65 -2.65
N PHE A 118 6.41 -1.80 -3.36
CA PHE A 118 7.25 -2.99 -3.27
C PHE A 118 7.88 -3.15 -1.88
N SER A 119 8.36 -2.07 -1.27
CA SER A 119 8.93 -2.09 0.08
C SER A 119 7.93 -2.63 1.11
N VAL A 120 6.68 -2.15 1.08
CA VAL A 120 5.64 -2.60 2.03
C VAL A 120 5.24 -4.04 1.75
N LEU A 121 4.90 -4.37 0.50
CA LEU A 121 4.41 -5.73 0.18
C LEU A 121 5.45 -6.82 0.47
N SER A 122 6.73 -6.56 0.21
CA SER A 122 7.78 -7.55 0.44
C SER A 122 7.96 -7.88 1.93
N LYS A 123 7.87 -6.87 2.80
CA LYS A 123 7.95 -7.05 4.25
C LYS A 123 6.69 -7.73 4.80
N CYS A 124 5.50 -7.36 4.30
CA CYS A 124 4.27 -8.06 4.65
C CYS A 124 4.30 -9.52 4.20
N ALA A 125 4.75 -9.80 2.97
CA ALA A 125 4.86 -11.16 2.44
C ALA A 125 5.81 -12.03 3.28
N ALA A 126 6.94 -11.48 3.74
CA ALA A 126 7.87 -12.19 4.59
C ALA A 126 7.24 -12.65 5.91
N ILE A 127 6.34 -11.84 6.50
CA ILE A 127 5.58 -12.22 7.69
C ILE A 127 4.47 -13.22 7.34
N MET A 128 3.73 -12.99 6.25
CA MET A 128 2.66 -13.88 5.78
C MET A 128 3.14 -15.31 5.52
N GLN A 129 4.39 -15.48 5.05
CA GLN A 129 4.97 -16.81 4.85
C GLN A 129 5.04 -17.67 6.12
N LEU A 130 5.04 -17.04 7.30
CA LEU A 130 5.09 -17.71 8.60
C LEU A 130 3.69 -18.11 9.11
N ASN A 131 2.62 -17.65 8.48
CA ASN A 131 1.26 -18.01 8.85
C ASN A 131 0.97 -19.48 8.54
N GLU A 132 0.10 -20.08 9.34
CA GLU A 132 -0.47 -21.38 9.01
C GLU A 132 -1.34 -21.27 7.74
N PRO A 133 -1.20 -22.21 6.80
CA PRO A 133 -1.98 -22.16 5.57
C PRO A 133 -3.47 -22.43 5.82
N GLU A 134 -4.35 -21.74 5.10
CA GLU A 134 -5.80 -21.86 5.23
C GLU A 134 -6.49 -22.23 3.92
N GLY A 135 -7.63 -22.90 4.05
CA GLY A 135 -8.47 -23.30 2.92
C GLY A 135 -7.84 -24.33 2.00
N GLU A 136 -8.55 -24.70 0.94
CA GLU A 136 -8.11 -25.69 -0.04
C GLU A 136 -6.89 -25.21 -0.86
N ALA A 137 -6.74 -23.88 -1.05
CA ALA A 137 -5.64 -23.28 -1.78
C ALA A 137 -4.38 -23.09 -0.92
N LEU A 138 -4.40 -23.48 0.37
CA LEU A 138 -3.30 -23.31 1.32
C LEU A 138 -2.80 -21.87 1.42
N GLU A 139 -3.74 -20.91 1.46
CA GLU A 139 -3.46 -19.47 1.50
C GLU A 139 -2.82 -19.07 2.82
N LYS A 140 -1.73 -18.32 2.77
CA LYS A 140 -1.05 -17.74 3.94
C LYS A 140 -1.27 -16.24 4.09
N GLY A 141 -1.76 -15.59 3.05
CA GLY A 141 -2.06 -14.16 3.00
C GLY A 141 -2.48 -13.71 1.61
N VAL A 142 -2.95 -12.48 1.53
CA VAL A 142 -3.30 -11.83 0.25
C VAL A 142 -2.72 -10.44 0.18
N ILE A 143 -2.19 -10.08 -0.99
CA ILE A 143 -1.65 -8.76 -1.28
C ILE A 143 -2.44 -8.14 -2.42
N ILE A 144 -2.94 -6.93 -2.21
CA ILE A 144 -3.72 -6.16 -3.16
C ILE A 144 -2.98 -4.86 -3.45
N ASN A 145 -2.59 -4.66 -4.70
CA ASN A 145 -1.89 -3.46 -5.15
C ASN A 145 -2.79 -2.57 -6.00
N THR A 146 -2.80 -1.27 -5.71
CA THR A 146 -3.57 -0.28 -6.48
C THR A 146 -2.81 0.13 -7.73
N ALA A 147 -3.10 -0.48 -8.86
CA ALA A 147 -2.64 -0.04 -10.19
C ALA A 147 -3.51 1.13 -10.72
N SER A 148 -3.57 1.32 -12.01
CA SER A 148 -4.41 2.33 -12.66
C SER A 148 -4.65 1.95 -14.11
N VAL A 149 -5.75 2.43 -14.69
CA VAL A 149 -5.95 2.42 -16.16
C VAL A 149 -4.81 3.15 -16.88
N ALA A 150 -4.20 4.15 -16.24
CA ALA A 150 -3.04 4.87 -16.75
C ALA A 150 -1.78 4.00 -16.94
N ALA A 151 -1.76 2.78 -16.40
CA ALA A 151 -0.72 1.79 -16.70
C ALA A 151 -0.71 1.38 -18.18
N PHE A 152 -1.87 1.48 -18.85
CA PHE A 152 -2.10 1.05 -20.22
C PHE A 152 -2.53 2.21 -21.13
N ASP A 153 -3.30 3.17 -20.59
CA ASP A 153 -3.86 4.31 -21.34
C ASP A 153 -3.68 5.60 -20.50
N GLY A 154 -2.45 6.10 -20.48
CA GLY A 154 -2.05 7.30 -19.75
C GLY A 154 -2.36 8.58 -20.53
N GLN A 155 -2.78 9.63 -19.82
CA GLN A 155 -3.06 10.94 -20.38
C GLN A 155 -1.79 11.80 -20.52
N ILE A 156 -1.92 12.91 -21.23
CA ILE A 156 -0.86 13.94 -21.34
C ILE A 156 -0.40 14.34 -19.93
N GLY A 157 0.93 14.31 -19.71
CA GLY A 157 1.55 14.66 -18.44
C GLY A 157 1.65 13.51 -17.43
N GLN A 158 1.16 12.32 -17.74
CA GLN A 158 1.18 11.17 -16.83
C GLN A 158 2.37 10.22 -17.04
N ALA A 159 3.44 10.61 -17.72
CA ALA A 159 4.56 9.71 -18.01
C ALA A 159 5.11 9.01 -16.74
N ALA A 160 5.40 9.74 -15.68
CA ALA A 160 5.88 9.18 -14.42
C ALA A 160 4.81 8.34 -13.71
N TYR A 161 3.58 8.83 -13.67
CA TYR A 161 2.46 8.11 -13.06
C TYR A 161 2.16 6.80 -13.79
N SER A 162 2.04 6.85 -15.12
CA SER A 162 1.83 5.67 -15.96
C SER A 162 2.96 4.66 -15.81
N ALA A 163 4.22 5.10 -15.83
CA ALA A 163 5.38 4.23 -15.61
C ALA A 163 5.30 3.55 -14.24
N SER A 164 4.97 4.30 -13.17
CA SER A 164 4.85 3.74 -11.83
C SER A 164 3.73 2.70 -11.73
N LYS A 165 2.56 2.98 -12.29
CA LYS A 165 1.40 2.09 -12.24
C LYS A 165 1.51 0.89 -13.17
N ALA A 166 2.20 1.04 -14.32
CA ALA A 166 2.59 -0.08 -15.17
C ALA A 166 3.58 -1.01 -14.47
N GLY A 167 4.54 -0.44 -13.71
CA GLY A 167 5.45 -1.21 -12.86
C GLY A 167 4.69 -2.01 -11.79
N VAL A 168 3.72 -1.40 -11.10
CA VAL A 168 2.86 -2.09 -10.13
C VAL A 168 2.09 -3.24 -10.77
N ALA A 169 1.49 -3.02 -11.94
CA ALA A 169 0.79 -4.08 -12.67
C ALA A 169 1.76 -5.19 -13.11
N GLY A 170 2.93 -4.82 -13.66
CA GLY A 170 3.93 -5.76 -14.18
C GLY A 170 4.59 -6.64 -13.11
N MET A 171 4.82 -6.11 -11.90
CA MET A 171 5.41 -6.89 -10.81
C MET A 171 4.44 -7.87 -10.14
N THR A 172 3.15 -7.76 -10.36
CA THR A 172 2.13 -8.57 -9.65
C THR A 172 2.31 -10.07 -9.90
N LEU A 173 2.43 -10.48 -11.16
CA LEU A 173 2.58 -11.89 -11.52
C LEU A 173 3.90 -12.52 -11.04
N PRO A 174 5.10 -11.90 -11.25
CA PRO A 174 6.35 -12.47 -10.74
C PRO A 174 6.40 -12.55 -9.21
N ILE A 175 5.72 -11.66 -8.50
CA ILE A 175 5.63 -11.71 -7.02
C ILE A 175 4.70 -12.84 -6.57
N ALA A 176 3.62 -13.11 -7.31
CA ALA A 176 2.66 -14.15 -6.97
C ALA A 176 3.21 -15.57 -7.20
N ARG A 177 4.27 -15.72 -7.99
CA ARG A 177 4.97 -17.00 -8.29
C ARG A 177 6.01 -17.36 -7.23
#